data_98c15c4a0682c88b5b2d91a07014a240
#
_entry.id   98c15c4a0682c88b5b2d91a07014a240
#
_cell.length_a   1.000
_cell.length_b   1.000
_cell.length_c   1.000
_cell.angle_alpha   90.00
_cell.angle_beta   90.00
_cell.angle_gamma   90.00
#
_symmetry.space_group_name_H-M   'P 1'
#
loop_
_entity.id
_entity.type
_entity.pdbx_description
1 polymer ?
#
loop_
_entity_poly.entity_id
_entity_poly.type
_entity_poly.pdbx_seq_one_letter_code
_entity_poly.pdbx_strand_id
1 'polypeptide(L)'
;ASVACARRGGCSATFDELNKYFTISGMPVASSQYWNSIHGAAPGEAEKDEEGRQTMRTLARNMTFLMKSIALGKEQFGFPEKEAKIPTNFIR
;
A
#
# COMPACT_ATOMS: atom_id res chain seq x y z
N ALA A 1 -1.42 -2.66 0.51
CA ALA A 1 -1.29 -1.23 0.87
C ALA A 1 -0.99 -1.06 2.36
N SER A 2 -0.40 0.04 2.71
CA SER A 2 -0.21 0.46 4.10
C SER A 2 -0.90 1.80 4.37
N VAL A 3 -1.23 2.03 5.62
CA VAL A 3 -1.80 3.28 6.12
C VAL A 3 -1.07 3.67 7.39
N ALA A 4 -0.74 4.93 7.54
CA ALA A 4 -0.13 5.46 8.76
C ALA A 4 -1.01 6.54 9.38
N CYS A 5 -1.06 6.54 10.71
CA CYS A 5 -1.74 7.59 11.46
C CYS A 5 -0.73 8.31 12.36
N ALA A 6 -0.79 9.62 12.41
CA ALA A 6 0.04 10.41 13.29
C ALA A 6 -0.68 11.65 13.81
N ARG A 7 -0.17 12.14 14.93
CA ARG A 7 -0.61 13.42 15.47
C ARG A 7 -0.16 14.60 14.61
N ARG A 8 1.09 14.55 14.09
CA ARG A 8 1.72 15.66 13.35
C ARG A 8 2.45 15.19 12.10
N GLY A 9 3.46 14.34 12.26
CA GLY A 9 4.37 13.95 11.20
C GLY A 9 4.91 12.54 11.36
N GLY A 10 5.75 12.11 10.41
CA GLY A 10 6.31 10.76 10.38
C GLY A 10 5.49 9.76 9.56
N CYS A 11 4.30 10.13 9.10
CA CYS A 11 3.46 9.22 8.31
C CYS A 11 4.12 8.77 7.02
N SER A 12 4.78 9.68 6.27
CA SER A 12 5.41 9.32 5.00
C SER A 12 6.57 8.35 5.19
N ALA A 13 7.43 8.57 6.17
CA ALA A 13 8.52 7.65 6.49
C ALA A 13 8.00 6.26 6.93
N THR A 14 6.99 6.24 7.79
CA THR A 14 6.33 4.99 8.20
C THR A 14 5.70 4.25 7.03
N PHE A 15 5.00 4.96 6.18
CA PHE A 15 4.38 4.43 4.98
C PHE A 15 5.42 3.83 4.02
N ASP A 16 6.54 4.51 3.79
CA ASP A 16 7.63 4.03 2.95
C ASP A 16 8.26 2.75 3.51
N GLU A 17 8.51 2.70 4.80
CA GLU A 17 9.05 1.50 5.46
C GLU A 17 8.09 0.31 5.35
N LEU A 18 6.80 0.52 5.57
CA LEU A 18 5.79 -0.52 5.45
C LEU A 18 5.66 -1.04 4.02
N ASN A 19 5.75 -0.17 3.02
CA ASN A 19 5.66 -0.56 1.61
C ASN A 19 6.83 -1.43 1.15
N LYS A 20 7.99 -1.35 1.78
CA LYS A 20 9.13 -2.23 1.49
C LYS A 20 8.80 -3.71 1.68
N TYR A 21 7.98 -4.04 2.66
CA TYR A 21 7.56 -5.43 2.89
C TYR A 21 6.72 -5.97 1.73
N PHE A 22 5.90 -5.14 1.12
CA PHE A 22 5.10 -5.55 -0.04
C PHE A 22 5.96 -5.70 -1.29
N THR A 23 6.86 -4.74 -1.52
CA THR A 23 7.72 -4.77 -2.71
C THR A 23 8.70 -5.93 -2.71
N ILE A 24 9.34 -6.23 -1.57
CA ILE A 24 10.23 -7.40 -1.47
C ILE A 24 9.49 -8.73 -1.63
N SER A 25 8.19 -8.74 -1.31
CA SER A 25 7.33 -9.91 -1.45
C SER A 25 6.73 -10.06 -2.86
N GLY A 26 7.07 -9.16 -3.79
CA GLY A 26 6.54 -9.18 -5.16
C GLY A 26 5.05 -8.84 -5.23
N MET A 27 4.52 -8.11 -4.24
CA MET A 27 3.12 -7.71 -4.19
C MET A 27 2.92 -6.35 -4.86
N PRO A 28 1.90 -6.19 -5.71
CA PRO A 28 1.52 -4.87 -6.18
C PRO A 28 1.01 -4.02 -5.01
N VAL A 29 1.39 -2.74 -4.99
CA VAL A 29 1.00 -1.83 -3.91
C VAL A 29 -0.14 -0.94 -4.39
N ALA A 30 -1.32 -1.13 -3.80
CA ALA A 30 -2.44 -0.23 -4.05
C ALA A 30 -2.13 1.16 -3.47
N SER A 31 -2.39 2.19 -4.25
CA SER A 31 -2.21 3.60 -3.89
C SER A 31 -3.53 4.36 -3.90
N SER A 32 -3.52 5.52 -3.28
CA SER A 32 -4.61 6.49 -3.34
C SER A 32 -4.22 7.68 -4.24
N GLN A 33 -4.75 8.86 -3.97
CA GLN A 33 -4.34 10.09 -4.64
C GLN A 33 -3.20 10.83 -3.91
N TYR A 34 -2.84 10.36 -2.69
CA TYR A 34 -1.80 10.94 -1.85
C TYR A 34 -1.11 9.85 -1.02
N TRP A 35 -0.22 10.22 -0.11
CA TRP A 35 0.30 9.25 0.87
C TRP A 35 -0.84 8.75 1.74
N ASN A 36 -0.89 7.45 2.00
CA ASN A 36 -1.97 6.86 2.78
C ASN A 36 -1.82 7.20 4.27
N SER A 37 -2.19 8.40 4.61
CA SER A 37 -2.09 8.91 5.98
C SER A 37 -3.40 9.52 6.45
N ILE A 38 -3.59 9.48 7.76
CA ILE A 38 -4.69 10.15 8.46
C ILE A 38 -4.13 10.74 9.75
N HIS A 39 -4.67 11.85 10.20
CA HIS A 39 -4.14 12.57 11.36
C HIS A 39 -5.19 12.71 12.46
N GLY A 40 -4.73 12.60 13.68
CA GLY A 40 -5.53 12.80 14.90
C GLY A 40 -4.67 12.60 16.13
N ALA A 41 -4.95 13.34 17.21
CA ALA A 41 -4.23 13.30 18.46
C ALA A 41 -5.04 12.67 19.60
N ALA A 42 -6.34 12.83 19.57
CA ALA A 42 -7.27 12.33 20.58
C ALA A 42 -8.33 11.43 19.95
N PRO A 43 -9.04 10.63 20.73
CA PRO A 43 -10.14 9.80 20.23
C PRO A 43 -11.15 10.61 19.39
N GLY A 44 -11.51 10.10 18.23
CA GLY A 44 -12.46 10.73 17.31
C GLY A 44 -11.90 11.85 16.43
N GLU A 45 -10.65 12.29 16.62
CA GLU A 45 -10.09 13.36 15.79
C GLU A 45 -9.76 12.92 14.37
N ALA A 46 -9.36 11.67 14.16
CA ALA A 46 -9.13 11.13 12.82
C ALA A 46 -10.38 11.20 11.94
N GLU A 47 -11.57 11.15 12.54
CA GLU A 47 -12.83 11.31 11.81
C GLU A 47 -13.06 12.73 11.28
N LYS A 48 -12.35 13.72 11.85
CA LYS A 48 -12.39 15.12 11.43
C LYS A 48 -11.38 15.45 10.33
N ASP A 49 -10.44 14.55 10.08
CA ASP A 49 -9.47 14.70 9.00
C ASP A 49 -10.14 14.32 7.66
N GLU A 50 -10.78 15.31 7.04
CA GLU A 50 -11.52 15.11 5.80
C GLU A 50 -10.61 14.68 4.63
N GLU A 51 -9.40 15.21 4.54
CA GLU A 51 -8.42 14.81 3.53
C GLU A 51 -7.95 13.38 3.73
N GLY A 52 -7.60 13.01 4.97
CA GLY A 52 -7.24 11.64 5.30
C GLY A 52 -8.37 10.65 5.03
N ARG A 53 -9.60 11.00 5.37
CA ARG A 53 -10.79 10.19 5.06
C ARG A 53 -11.03 10.04 3.55
N GLN A 54 -10.84 11.11 2.78
CA GLN A 54 -10.91 11.04 1.32
C GLN A 54 -9.83 10.11 0.77
N THR A 55 -8.61 10.23 1.27
CA THR A 55 -7.49 9.34 0.93
C THR A 55 -7.83 7.87 1.20
N MET A 56 -8.44 7.58 2.35
CA MET A 56 -8.85 6.21 2.68
C MET A 56 -9.95 5.69 1.74
N ARG A 57 -10.93 6.52 1.38
CA ARG A 57 -11.96 6.10 0.43
C ARG A 57 -11.39 5.83 -0.95
N THR A 58 -10.46 6.66 -1.41
CA THR A 58 -9.80 6.48 -2.71
C THR A 58 -8.93 5.22 -2.71
N LEU A 59 -8.18 5.00 -1.63
CA LEU A 59 -7.42 3.76 -1.46
C LEU A 59 -8.31 2.52 -1.54
N ALA A 60 -9.44 2.53 -0.84
CA ALA A 60 -10.37 1.41 -0.86
C ALA A 60 -10.93 1.12 -2.26
N ARG A 61 -11.27 2.16 -3.02
CA ARG A 61 -11.75 2.03 -4.40
C ARG A 61 -10.65 1.47 -5.32
N ASN A 62 -9.44 2.02 -5.23
CA ASN A 62 -8.32 1.59 -6.05
C ASN A 62 -7.91 0.15 -5.71
N MET A 63 -7.89 -0.21 -4.43
CA MET A 63 -7.60 -1.58 -4.00
C MET A 63 -8.65 -2.56 -4.51
N THR A 64 -9.91 -2.21 -4.42
CA THR A 64 -11.02 -3.03 -4.96
C THR A 64 -10.87 -3.24 -6.46
N PHE A 65 -10.55 -2.18 -7.20
CA PHE A 65 -10.31 -2.27 -8.65
C PHE A 65 -9.14 -3.21 -8.97
N LEU A 66 -8.02 -3.06 -8.28
CA LEU A 66 -6.85 -3.92 -8.46
C LEU A 66 -7.17 -5.38 -8.13
N MET A 67 -7.85 -5.65 -7.04
CA MET A 67 -8.23 -7.01 -6.64
C MET A 67 -9.11 -7.68 -7.70
N LYS A 68 -10.11 -6.97 -8.22
CA LYS A 68 -10.98 -7.47 -9.29
C LYS A 68 -10.21 -7.69 -10.59
N SER A 69 -9.32 -6.76 -10.94
CA SER A 69 -8.50 -6.86 -12.14
C SER A 69 -7.52 -8.01 -12.09
N ILE A 70 -6.88 -8.23 -10.94
CA ILE A 70 -5.97 -9.35 -10.73
C ILE A 70 -6.73 -10.68 -10.80
N ALA A 71 -7.90 -10.76 -10.18
CA ALA A 71 -8.75 -11.97 -10.25
C ALA A 71 -9.14 -12.30 -11.69
N LEU A 72 -9.54 -11.29 -12.45
CA LEU A 72 -9.87 -11.46 -13.88
C LEU A 72 -8.65 -11.84 -14.70
N GLY A 73 -7.51 -11.18 -14.48
CA GLY A 73 -6.25 -11.50 -15.14
C GLY A 73 -5.78 -12.92 -14.84
N LYS A 74 -5.89 -13.35 -13.59
CA LYS A 74 -5.59 -14.73 -13.20
C LYS A 74 -6.46 -15.74 -13.94
N GLU A 75 -7.75 -15.47 -14.08
CA GLU A 75 -8.70 -16.34 -14.79
C GLU A 75 -8.37 -16.44 -16.27
N GLN A 76 -8.00 -15.33 -16.91
CA GLN A 76 -7.72 -15.25 -18.34
C GLN A 76 -6.33 -15.74 -18.75
N PHE A 77 -5.32 -15.43 -17.95
CA PHE A 77 -3.91 -15.60 -18.33
C PHE A 77 -3.12 -16.46 -17.34
N GLY A 78 -3.67 -16.78 -16.18
CA GLY A 78 -2.89 -17.32 -15.08
C GLY A 78 -2.00 -16.26 -14.41
N PHE A 79 -1.31 -16.62 -13.35
CA PHE A 79 -0.29 -15.74 -12.76
C PHE A 79 0.99 -15.77 -13.58
N PRO A 80 1.78 -14.67 -13.55
CA PRO A 80 3.12 -14.68 -14.14
C PRO A 80 3.97 -15.84 -13.61
N GLU A 81 4.73 -16.46 -14.48
CA GLU A 81 5.68 -17.51 -14.11
C GLU A 81 6.73 -16.94 -13.14
N LYS A 82 7.03 -17.71 -12.11
CA LYS A 82 8.08 -17.35 -11.15
C LYS A 82 9.38 -18.04 -11.52
N GLU A 83 10.37 -17.24 -11.84
CA GLU A 83 11.72 -17.70 -12.03
C GLU A 83 12.41 -18.02 -10.69
N ALA A 84 13.31 -19.00 -10.68
CA ALA A 84 14.11 -19.29 -9.51
C ALA A 84 15.03 -18.10 -9.16
N LYS A 85 15.08 -17.73 -7.89
CA LYS A 85 15.89 -16.60 -7.43
C LYS A 85 17.37 -16.87 -7.64
N ILE A 86 18.05 -15.97 -8.32
CA ILE A 86 19.50 -15.97 -8.47
C ILE A 86 20.08 -14.90 -7.54
N PRO A 87 20.73 -15.28 -6.44
CA PRO A 87 21.33 -14.31 -5.53
C PRO A 87 22.64 -13.76 -6.10
N THR A 88 22.83 -12.46 -5.98
CA THR A 88 24.11 -11.82 -6.29
C THR A 88 24.91 -11.62 -5.01
N ASN A 89 26.11 -12.18 -4.98
CA ASN A 89 27.05 -11.99 -3.88
C ASN A 89 28.48 -11.95 -4.42
N PHE A 90 29.11 -10.80 -4.32
CA PHE A 90 30.51 -10.58 -4.72
C PHE A 90 31.49 -10.61 -3.53
N ILE A 91 31.00 -10.89 -2.34
CA ILE A 91 31.86 -11.04 -1.16
C ILE A 91 32.50 -12.42 -1.22
N ARG A 92 33.84 -12.42 -1.17
CA ARG A 92 34.67 -13.64 -1.24
C ARG A 92 35.46 -13.84 0.06
#